data_fa44420ab8eaafd1e5ebd9eb7f11dd9f
#
_entry.id   fa44420ab8eaafd1e5ebd9eb7f11dd9f
#
_cell.length_a   1.000
_cell.length_b   1.000
_cell.length_c   1.000
_cell.angle_alpha   90.00
_cell.angle_beta   90.00
_cell.angle_gamma   90.00
#
_symmetry.space_group_name_H-M   'P 1'
#
loop_
_entity.id
_entity.type
_entity.pdbx_description
1 polymer ?
#
loop_
_entity_poly.entity_id
_entity_poly.type
_entity_poly.pdbx_seq_one_letter_code
_entity_poly.pdbx_strand_id
1 'polypeptide(L)'
;MHRSSLCAALLLVPAALGAQMAAAPTTLTPRDSALHALNRLAYGPRPGEVDRIAQTGVMRWIDQQLNPKHVGDDSLKEIEKGYQILHESSYDLVGLLEDARKAREARLKRDPTSADQPGDQPPKLRRLAGEFPALAVVRAAYSERQLQEVMVDFWTNHFNVFAGKGLDRALLPDYIEHVIRPHALGRFTELLIATAQSPAMLFYLDNWQSVAPGSIPPNLVRAETRARSYGMGNSMRLDSAVARLPKGINENYGRELMELHTLGVDGGYTQADVIAAARILTGWSIDKPRQDPRFVFNNWAHDYGEKTVLGVRFPGGHGEDEGIKLLEMLAMHPATMHHISWELCQRFVADDPPDGCVDDAVSAWKKSNGDIPTVLSAIFHGPDFWAPSNLSGKVKTPLEFVASALRATGAEPDTTFRLAQVVARLGEPLYQHVAPDGYHETQDEWVNSGALLDRMNVAVGLAGGKLPGAVVDLDRVVPPMANHDSLVSTIDRQLLGGAMTPHTRQVILDQIKDVADSGAARNFAVGLALGGPDFQRQ
;
A
#
# COMPACT_ATOMS: atom_id res chain seq x y z
N MET A 1 33.64 75.43 41.80
CA MET A 1 33.96 74.10 42.33
C MET A 1 33.51 73.09 41.30
N HIS A 2 34.42 72.65 40.45
CA HIS A 2 34.13 71.71 39.35
C HIS A 2 34.46 70.31 39.82
N ARG A 3 33.53 69.39 39.62
CA ARG A 3 33.82 67.96 39.66
C ARG A 3 33.55 67.34 38.29
N SER A 4 34.63 66.97 37.63
CA SER A 4 34.63 66.22 36.39
C SER A 4 34.41 64.74 36.68
N SER A 5 33.40 64.14 36.05
CA SER A 5 33.20 62.69 36.07
C SER A 5 33.68 62.12 34.71
N LEU A 6 34.69 61.29 34.75
CA LEU A 6 35.14 60.46 33.62
C LEU A 6 34.16 59.31 33.45
N CYS A 7 33.52 59.21 32.31
CA CYS A 7 32.84 57.99 31.84
C CYS A 7 33.84 57.15 31.05
N ALA A 8 34.18 55.96 31.56
CA ALA A 8 34.92 54.93 30.84
C ALA A 8 33.93 54.12 29.97
N ALA A 9 34.09 54.21 28.65
CA ALA A 9 33.36 53.39 27.69
C ALA A 9 34.04 52.02 27.57
N LEU A 10 33.37 50.96 28.03
CA LEU A 10 33.74 49.56 27.72
C LEU A 10 33.25 49.21 26.30
N LEU A 11 34.20 49.03 25.39
CA LEU A 11 33.95 48.43 24.07
C LEU A 11 33.84 46.90 24.23
N LEU A 12 32.63 46.38 24.19
CA LEU A 12 32.35 44.96 24.02
C LEU A 12 32.52 44.60 22.54
N VAL A 13 33.58 43.85 22.24
CA VAL A 13 33.78 43.18 20.92
C VAL A 13 32.97 41.88 20.97
N PRO A 14 32.01 41.66 20.09
CA PRO A 14 31.38 40.36 19.96
C PRO A 14 32.34 39.39 19.27
N ALA A 15 32.81 38.37 19.99
CA ALA A 15 33.46 37.21 19.41
C ALA A 15 32.43 36.42 18.62
N ALA A 16 32.40 36.54 17.30
CA ALA A 16 31.68 35.67 16.41
C ALA A 16 32.32 34.27 16.46
N LEU A 17 31.76 33.35 17.25
CA LEU A 17 31.99 31.93 17.06
C LEU A 17 31.35 31.52 15.71
N GLY A 18 32.15 31.55 14.67
CA GLY A 18 31.82 30.87 13.41
C GLY A 18 31.84 29.37 13.64
N ALA A 19 30.68 28.78 13.94
CA ALA A 19 30.52 27.36 13.74
C ALA A 19 30.68 27.11 12.24
N GLN A 20 31.84 26.61 11.82
CA GLN A 20 32.03 26.02 10.51
C GLN A 20 31.11 24.82 10.43
N MET A 21 29.93 25.01 9.87
CA MET A 21 29.14 23.88 9.36
C MET A 21 30.02 23.19 8.30
N ALA A 22 30.48 21.99 8.60
CA ALA A 22 31.13 21.16 7.60
C ALA A 22 30.16 21.07 6.42
N ALA A 23 30.59 21.53 5.24
CA ALA A 23 29.80 21.39 4.03
C ALA A 23 29.48 19.91 3.85
N ALA A 24 28.18 19.58 3.73
CA ALA A 24 27.77 18.24 3.41
C ALA A 24 28.48 17.76 2.14
N PRO A 25 28.94 16.52 2.07
CA PRO A 25 29.61 16.01 0.89
C PRO A 25 28.70 16.16 -0.31
N THR A 26 29.17 16.80 -1.36
CA THR A 26 28.40 17.11 -2.58
C THR A 26 28.11 15.88 -3.45
N THR A 27 28.66 14.72 -3.10
CA THR A 27 28.45 13.44 -3.81
C THR A 27 28.31 12.30 -2.81
N LEU A 28 27.27 11.48 -3.00
CA LEU A 28 27.07 10.26 -2.21
C LEU A 28 28.16 9.24 -2.50
N THR A 29 28.59 8.52 -1.47
CA THR A 29 29.44 7.34 -1.68
C THR A 29 28.63 6.22 -2.33
N PRO A 30 29.26 5.24 -3.00
CA PRO A 30 28.56 4.07 -3.52
C PRO A 30 27.76 3.30 -2.44
N ARG A 31 28.24 3.29 -1.19
CA ARG A 31 27.51 2.68 -0.06
C ARG A 31 26.27 3.47 0.33
N ASP A 32 26.39 4.80 0.42
CA ASP A 32 25.24 5.65 0.77
C ASP A 32 24.17 5.56 -0.31
N SER A 33 24.58 5.56 -1.58
CA SER A 33 23.66 5.35 -2.70
C SER A 33 22.99 3.98 -2.67
N ALA A 34 23.74 2.90 -2.34
CA ALA A 34 23.16 1.57 -2.22
C ALA A 34 22.16 1.47 -1.05
N LEU A 35 22.51 2.04 0.10
CA LEU A 35 21.63 2.08 1.26
C LEU A 35 20.35 2.87 0.98
N HIS A 36 20.48 4.06 0.38
CA HIS A 36 19.34 4.87 -0.01
C HIS A 36 18.41 4.15 -0.98
N ALA A 37 18.95 3.57 -2.06
CA ALA A 37 18.16 2.80 -3.02
C ALA A 37 17.44 1.61 -2.34
N LEU A 38 18.11 0.86 -1.47
CA LEU A 38 17.52 -0.26 -0.73
C LEU A 38 16.43 0.18 0.26
N ASN A 39 16.58 1.35 0.87
CA ASN A 39 15.57 1.87 1.77
C ASN A 39 14.32 2.39 1.03
N ARG A 40 14.48 2.94 -0.19
CA ARG A 40 13.38 3.55 -0.95
C ARG A 40 12.68 2.60 -1.90
N LEU A 41 13.45 1.76 -2.61
CA LEU A 41 12.94 0.87 -3.65
C LEU A 41 12.73 -0.57 -3.14
N ALA A 42 13.12 -0.82 -1.91
CA ALA A 42 12.95 -2.09 -1.22
C ALA A 42 12.51 -1.83 0.23
N TYR A 43 12.25 -2.88 0.95
CA TYR A 43 11.95 -2.82 2.39
C TYR A 43 13.24 -2.85 3.24
N GLY A 44 14.27 -2.09 2.83
CA GLY A 44 15.55 -2.03 3.52
C GLY A 44 16.52 -3.16 3.18
N PRO A 45 17.81 -3.04 3.57
CA PRO A 45 18.84 -4.01 3.25
C PRO A 45 18.77 -5.28 4.09
N ARG A 46 19.21 -6.40 3.51
CA ARG A 46 19.66 -7.60 4.23
C ARG A 46 21.14 -7.47 4.62
N PRO A 47 21.64 -8.28 5.58
CA PRO A 47 23.06 -8.27 5.96
C PRO A 47 23.97 -8.45 4.74
N GLY A 48 24.94 -7.53 4.57
CA GLY A 48 25.90 -7.54 3.45
C GLY A 48 25.35 -7.06 2.10
N GLU A 49 24.05 -6.77 1.98
CA GLU A 49 23.44 -6.38 0.70
C GLU A 49 23.88 -4.98 0.24
N VAL A 50 24.07 -4.05 1.16
CA VAL A 50 24.60 -2.70 0.85
C VAL A 50 25.96 -2.81 0.17
N ASP A 51 26.87 -3.60 0.74
CA ASP A 51 28.22 -3.78 0.16
C ASP A 51 28.17 -4.45 -1.21
N ARG A 52 27.33 -5.47 -1.35
CA ARG A 52 27.13 -6.17 -2.63
C ARG A 52 26.63 -5.23 -3.72
N ILE A 53 25.63 -4.43 -3.44
CA ILE A 53 25.04 -3.50 -4.43
C ILE A 53 26.00 -2.33 -4.73
N ALA A 54 26.67 -1.80 -3.72
CA ALA A 54 27.71 -0.79 -3.91
C ALA A 54 28.84 -1.26 -4.86
N GLN A 55 29.23 -2.54 -4.78
CA GLN A 55 30.25 -3.15 -5.64
C GLN A 55 29.75 -3.48 -7.04
N THR A 56 28.50 -3.98 -7.16
CA THR A 56 27.93 -4.40 -8.46
C THR A 56 27.31 -3.26 -9.26
N GLY A 57 27.08 -2.11 -8.63
CA GLY A 57 26.51 -0.90 -9.22
C GLY A 57 25.05 -0.70 -8.89
N VAL A 58 24.74 0.42 -8.23
CA VAL A 58 23.38 0.77 -7.75
C VAL A 58 22.40 0.93 -8.93
N MET A 59 22.79 1.67 -9.98
CA MET A 59 21.93 1.87 -11.14
C MET A 59 21.59 0.55 -11.85
N ARG A 60 22.55 -0.37 -11.94
CA ARG A 60 22.31 -1.70 -12.50
C ARG A 60 21.27 -2.49 -11.67
N TRP A 61 21.32 -2.36 -10.35
CA TRP A 61 20.33 -3.00 -9.47
C TRP A 61 18.94 -2.37 -9.65
N ILE A 62 18.86 -1.05 -9.75
CA ILE A 62 17.61 -0.33 -10.03
C ILE A 62 17.00 -0.82 -11.35
N ASP A 63 17.77 -0.88 -12.43
CA ASP A 63 17.30 -1.36 -13.74
C ASP A 63 16.80 -2.81 -13.70
N GLN A 64 17.45 -3.67 -12.89
CA GLN A 64 16.97 -5.04 -12.65
C GLN A 64 15.64 -5.06 -11.91
N GLN A 65 15.45 -4.21 -10.89
CA GLN A 65 14.19 -4.12 -10.14
C GLN A 65 13.04 -3.55 -10.98
N LEU A 66 13.32 -2.61 -11.88
CA LEU A 66 12.35 -2.11 -12.87
C LEU A 66 11.88 -3.19 -13.86
N ASN A 67 12.63 -4.28 -13.99
CA ASN A 67 12.28 -5.42 -14.85
C ASN A 67 12.25 -6.74 -14.06
N PRO A 68 11.26 -6.94 -13.18
CA PRO A 68 11.22 -8.05 -12.23
C PRO A 68 11.14 -9.45 -12.88
N LYS A 69 10.77 -9.54 -14.17
CA LYS A 69 10.71 -10.83 -14.90
C LYS A 69 12.07 -11.53 -14.96
N HIS A 70 13.17 -10.76 -14.85
CA HIS A 70 14.54 -11.26 -14.87
C HIS A 70 15.13 -11.49 -13.48
N VAL A 71 14.38 -11.19 -12.41
CA VAL A 71 14.78 -11.43 -11.03
C VAL A 71 14.16 -12.74 -10.56
N GLY A 72 14.98 -13.73 -10.20
CA GLY A 72 14.52 -15.00 -9.61
C GLY A 72 13.93 -14.77 -8.21
N ASP A 73 12.93 -15.57 -7.84
CA ASP A 73 12.27 -15.45 -6.53
C ASP A 73 11.93 -16.84 -5.94
N ASP A 74 12.84 -17.78 -6.10
CA ASP A 74 12.57 -19.18 -5.77
C ASP A 74 12.46 -19.41 -4.25
N SER A 75 13.20 -18.65 -3.44
CA SER A 75 13.10 -18.72 -1.97
C SER A 75 11.71 -18.31 -1.48
N LEU A 76 11.12 -17.26 -2.05
CA LEU A 76 9.76 -16.84 -1.72
C LEU A 76 8.75 -17.91 -2.14
N LYS A 77 8.89 -18.48 -3.34
CA LYS A 77 7.99 -19.55 -3.83
C LYS A 77 7.93 -20.76 -2.88
N GLU A 78 9.05 -21.13 -2.24
CA GLU A 78 9.05 -22.20 -1.24
C GLU A 78 8.23 -21.81 0.00
N ILE A 79 8.35 -20.56 0.46
CA ILE A 79 7.56 -20.06 1.59
C ILE A 79 6.07 -20.02 1.22
N GLU A 80 5.72 -19.56 0.02
CA GLU A 80 4.35 -19.43 -0.47
C GLU A 80 3.59 -20.76 -0.55
N LYS A 81 4.28 -21.89 -0.70
CA LYS A 81 3.64 -23.22 -0.66
C LYS A 81 2.88 -23.49 0.64
N GLY A 82 3.25 -22.84 1.74
CA GLY A 82 2.56 -22.94 3.03
C GLY A 82 1.23 -22.16 3.10
N TYR A 83 0.92 -21.30 2.11
CA TYR A 83 -0.22 -20.40 2.10
C TYR A 83 -1.37 -20.96 1.27
N GLN A 84 -2.41 -21.47 1.93
CA GLN A 84 -3.59 -22.04 1.25
C GLN A 84 -4.38 -20.99 0.47
N ILE A 85 -4.37 -19.74 0.93
CA ILE A 85 -5.10 -18.64 0.28
C ILE A 85 -4.74 -18.47 -1.20
N LEU A 86 -3.51 -18.79 -1.62
CA LEU A 86 -3.05 -18.73 -3.00
C LEU A 86 -3.69 -19.79 -3.92
N HIS A 87 -4.34 -20.79 -3.35
CA HIS A 87 -4.99 -21.89 -4.06
C HIS A 87 -6.52 -21.84 -4.00
N GLU A 88 -7.06 -20.81 -3.34
CA GLU A 88 -8.51 -20.62 -3.22
C GLU A 88 -9.00 -19.63 -4.29
N SER A 89 -10.04 -20.01 -5.01
CA SER A 89 -10.71 -19.09 -5.95
C SER A 89 -11.69 -18.16 -5.24
N SER A 90 -12.06 -17.03 -5.87
CA SER A 90 -13.14 -16.18 -5.37
C SER A 90 -14.45 -16.96 -5.18
N TYR A 91 -14.73 -17.96 -6.02
CA TYR A 91 -15.87 -18.87 -5.87
C TYR A 91 -15.82 -19.63 -4.53
N ASP A 92 -14.67 -20.24 -4.19
CA ASP A 92 -14.50 -21.00 -2.95
C ASP A 92 -14.60 -20.10 -1.72
N LEU A 93 -13.95 -18.91 -1.78
CA LEU A 93 -13.96 -17.95 -0.68
C LEU A 93 -15.36 -17.38 -0.42
N VAL A 94 -16.09 -17.02 -1.48
CA VAL A 94 -17.49 -16.57 -1.37
C VAL A 94 -18.37 -17.68 -0.83
N GLY A 95 -18.19 -18.94 -1.27
CA GLY A 95 -18.89 -20.10 -0.74
C GLY A 95 -18.70 -20.24 0.76
N LEU A 96 -17.46 -20.15 1.25
CA LEU A 96 -17.15 -20.21 2.68
C LEU A 96 -17.81 -19.07 3.48
N LEU A 97 -17.83 -17.84 2.94
CA LEU A 97 -18.51 -16.71 3.59
C LEU A 97 -20.02 -16.89 3.65
N GLU A 98 -20.65 -17.36 2.56
CA GLU A 98 -22.09 -17.59 2.51
C GLU A 98 -22.51 -18.71 3.46
N ASP A 99 -21.72 -19.76 3.59
CA ASP A 99 -22.00 -20.84 4.55
C ASP A 99 -21.86 -20.37 6.00
N ALA A 100 -20.82 -19.56 6.30
CA ALA A 100 -20.69 -18.92 7.61
C ALA A 100 -21.87 -17.98 7.91
N ARG A 101 -22.34 -17.20 6.93
CA ARG A 101 -23.51 -16.32 7.04
C ARG A 101 -24.78 -17.12 7.34
N LYS A 102 -25.04 -18.19 6.59
CA LYS A 102 -26.21 -19.08 6.81
C LYS A 102 -26.19 -19.71 8.20
N ALA A 103 -25.01 -20.19 8.64
CA ALA A 103 -24.85 -20.77 9.97
C ALA A 103 -25.14 -19.73 11.08
N ARG A 104 -24.64 -18.48 10.90
CA ARG A 104 -24.92 -17.36 11.81
C ARG A 104 -26.43 -17.03 11.86
N GLU A 105 -27.08 -16.92 10.70
CA GLU A 105 -28.52 -16.65 10.62
C GLU A 105 -29.35 -17.76 11.29
N ALA A 106 -28.96 -19.02 11.09
CA ALA A 106 -29.62 -20.15 11.73
C ALA A 106 -29.48 -20.13 13.26
N ARG A 107 -28.30 -19.71 13.77
CA ARG A 107 -28.05 -19.51 15.21
C ARG A 107 -28.91 -18.39 15.78
N LEU A 108 -28.91 -17.22 15.15
CA LEU A 108 -29.68 -16.04 15.59
C LEU A 108 -31.21 -16.31 15.55
N LYS A 109 -31.68 -17.15 14.64
CA LYS A 109 -33.10 -17.60 14.64
C LYS A 109 -33.44 -18.47 15.83
N ARG A 110 -32.47 -19.26 16.36
CA ARG A 110 -32.67 -20.11 17.55
C ARG A 110 -32.53 -19.32 18.85
N ASP A 111 -31.55 -18.44 18.87
CA ASP A 111 -31.25 -17.55 20.01
C ASP A 111 -30.90 -16.15 19.51
N PRO A 112 -31.88 -15.21 19.46
CA PRO A 112 -31.65 -13.83 19.03
C PRO A 112 -30.65 -13.03 19.89
N THR A 113 -30.37 -13.51 21.12
CA THR A 113 -29.45 -12.88 22.05
C THR A 113 -28.00 -13.38 21.92
N SER A 114 -27.80 -14.41 21.09
CA SER A 114 -26.48 -14.99 20.86
C SER A 114 -25.53 -14.00 20.21
N ALA A 115 -24.60 -13.49 21.00
CA ALA A 115 -23.53 -12.64 20.47
C ALA A 115 -22.53 -13.46 19.62
N ASP A 116 -21.94 -12.82 18.61
CA ASP A 116 -20.89 -13.44 17.83
C ASP A 116 -19.64 -13.67 18.70
N GLN A 117 -19.13 -14.88 18.70
CA GLN A 117 -17.89 -15.22 19.37
C GLN A 117 -16.76 -15.45 18.35
N PRO A 118 -15.49 -15.14 18.70
CA PRO A 118 -14.36 -15.36 17.78
C PRO A 118 -14.23 -16.82 17.28
N GLY A 119 -14.80 -17.78 18.02
CA GLY A 119 -14.83 -19.21 17.65
C GLY A 119 -15.91 -19.61 16.64
N ASP A 120 -16.86 -18.75 16.35
CA ASP A 120 -18.03 -19.08 15.52
C ASP A 120 -17.74 -19.18 14.02
N GLN A 121 -16.64 -18.60 13.57
CA GLN A 121 -16.23 -18.72 12.17
C GLN A 121 -15.61 -20.10 11.90
N PRO A 122 -15.88 -20.71 10.74
CA PRO A 122 -15.24 -21.95 10.33
C PRO A 122 -13.70 -21.87 10.43
N PRO A 123 -13.02 -22.91 10.93
CA PRO A 123 -11.56 -22.90 11.08
C PRO A 123 -10.81 -22.53 9.80
N LYS A 124 -11.26 -23.04 8.63
CA LYS A 124 -10.70 -22.71 7.33
C LYS A 124 -10.79 -21.21 7.05
N LEU A 125 -11.95 -20.59 7.26
CA LEU A 125 -12.14 -19.16 7.01
C LEU A 125 -11.25 -18.29 7.92
N ARG A 126 -11.10 -18.66 9.19
CA ARG A 126 -10.19 -17.97 10.12
C ARG A 126 -8.73 -18.07 9.69
N ARG A 127 -8.30 -19.25 9.24
CA ARG A 127 -6.96 -19.47 8.74
C ARG A 127 -6.69 -18.59 7.51
N LEU A 128 -7.52 -18.66 6.49
CA LEU A 128 -7.38 -17.89 5.25
C LEU A 128 -7.38 -16.38 5.51
N ALA A 129 -8.22 -15.91 6.45
CA ALA A 129 -8.25 -14.51 6.86
C ALA A 129 -6.96 -14.04 7.56
N GLY A 130 -6.22 -14.96 8.19
CA GLY A 130 -4.90 -14.67 8.76
C GLY A 130 -3.77 -14.78 7.73
N GLU A 131 -3.86 -15.76 6.83
CA GLU A 131 -2.86 -16.00 5.78
C GLU A 131 -2.72 -14.82 4.82
N PHE A 132 -3.84 -14.26 4.36
CA PHE A 132 -3.84 -13.24 3.31
C PHE A 132 -3.04 -11.99 3.68
N PRO A 133 -3.30 -11.29 4.79
CA PRO A 133 -2.47 -10.14 5.17
C PRO A 133 -1.05 -10.54 5.61
N ALA A 134 -0.84 -11.75 6.17
CA ALA A 134 0.49 -12.23 6.52
C ALA A 134 1.36 -12.46 5.27
N LEU A 135 0.75 -12.89 4.17
CA LEU A 135 1.43 -13.07 2.88
C LEU A 135 2.04 -11.77 2.36
N ALA A 136 1.34 -10.63 2.51
CA ALA A 136 1.88 -9.33 2.13
C ALA A 136 3.17 -8.99 2.89
N VAL A 137 3.19 -9.21 4.23
CA VAL A 137 4.39 -8.97 5.05
C VAL A 137 5.53 -9.92 4.64
N VAL A 138 5.22 -11.17 4.37
CA VAL A 138 6.21 -12.17 3.93
C VAL A 138 6.80 -11.79 2.58
N ARG A 139 6.00 -11.39 1.63
CA ARG A 139 6.46 -10.92 0.32
C ARG A 139 7.35 -9.69 0.43
N ALA A 140 6.94 -8.70 1.21
CA ALA A 140 7.74 -7.52 1.50
C ALA A 140 9.12 -7.87 2.08
N ALA A 141 9.19 -8.84 3.00
CA ALA A 141 10.44 -9.22 3.66
C ALA A 141 11.33 -10.16 2.81
N TYR A 142 10.73 -11.11 2.07
CA TYR A 142 11.49 -12.24 1.50
C TYR A 142 11.61 -12.26 -0.02
N SER A 143 10.78 -11.51 -0.77
CA SER A 143 10.91 -11.38 -2.22
C SER A 143 12.28 -10.79 -2.61
N GLU A 144 12.85 -11.29 -3.70
CA GLU A 144 13.98 -10.65 -4.39
C GLU A 144 13.51 -9.54 -5.35
N ARG A 145 12.23 -9.54 -5.71
CA ARG A 145 11.57 -8.55 -6.56
C ARG A 145 11.03 -7.39 -5.73
N GLN A 146 11.92 -6.75 -5.00
CA GLN A 146 11.55 -5.79 -3.95
C GLN A 146 10.73 -4.61 -4.47
N LEU A 147 11.13 -3.99 -5.58
CA LEU A 147 10.38 -2.87 -6.16
C LEU A 147 8.97 -3.31 -6.61
N GLN A 148 8.81 -4.55 -7.09
CA GLN A 148 7.49 -5.07 -7.42
C GLN A 148 6.60 -5.14 -6.18
N GLU A 149 7.12 -5.58 -5.03
CA GLU A 149 6.35 -5.64 -3.78
C GLU A 149 6.00 -4.24 -3.26
N VAL A 150 6.93 -3.29 -3.33
CA VAL A 150 6.67 -1.87 -3.01
C VAL A 150 5.58 -1.29 -3.89
N MET A 151 5.61 -1.58 -5.19
CA MET A 151 4.58 -1.08 -6.12
C MET A 151 3.24 -1.80 -5.98
N VAL A 152 3.22 -3.08 -5.58
CA VAL A 152 1.98 -3.79 -5.23
C VAL A 152 1.34 -3.15 -4.00
N ASP A 153 2.12 -2.83 -2.99
CA ASP A 153 1.66 -2.14 -1.79
C ASP A 153 1.11 -0.74 -2.13
N PHE A 154 1.88 0.05 -2.87
CA PHE A 154 1.47 1.39 -3.33
C PHE A 154 0.14 1.37 -4.10
N TRP A 155 0.00 0.51 -5.12
CA TRP A 155 -1.22 0.43 -5.91
C TRP A 155 -2.40 -0.18 -5.14
N THR A 156 -2.13 -1.08 -4.19
CA THR A 156 -3.16 -1.60 -3.28
C THR A 156 -3.72 -0.51 -2.38
N ASN A 157 -2.86 0.42 -1.96
CA ASN A 157 -3.26 1.59 -1.17
C ASN A 157 -3.98 2.63 -2.03
N HIS A 158 -3.46 2.98 -3.22
CA HIS A 158 -4.06 3.94 -4.15
C HIS A 158 -5.44 3.49 -4.66
N PHE A 159 -5.60 2.23 -5.04
CA PHE A 159 -6.86 1.61 -5.42
C PHE A 159 -7.46 0.82 -4.25
N ASN A 160 -7.56 1.47 -3.09
CA ASN A 160 -7.95 0.81 -1.85
C ASN A 160 -9.32 0.14 -1.93
N VAL A 161 -9.39 -1.09 -1.39
CA VAL A 161 -10.63 -1.85 -1.19
C VAL A 161 -10.66 -2.35 0.25
N PHE A 162 -11.68 -1.95 1.01
CA PHE A 162 -11.83 -2.31 2.42
C PHE A 162 -12.32 -3.75 2.59
N ALA A 163 -11.49 -4.62 3.15
CA ALA A 163 -11.82 -6.04 3.42
C ALA A 163 -13.03 -6.25 4.34
N GLY A 164 -13.40 -5.25 5.14
CA GLY A 164 -14.56 -5.32 6.04
C GLY A 164 -15.91 -5.15 5.34
N LYS A 165 -15.97 -4.70 4.08
CA LYS A 165 -17.22 -4.46 3.36
C LYS A 165 -17.73 -5.75 2.70
N GLY A 166 -18.65 -6.44 3.37
CA GLY A 166 -19.44 -7.55 2.81
C GLY A 166 -18.61 -8.66 2.14
N LEU A 167 -18.66 -8.75 0.82
CA LEU A 167 -17.96 -9.78 0.04
C LEU A 167 -16.48 -9.46 -0.21
N ASP A 168 -16.03 -8.23 0.00
CA ASP A 168 -14.67 -7.81 -0.36
C ASP A 168 -13.59 -8.64 0.35
N ARG A 169 -13.86 -9.16 1.54
CA ARG A 169 -12.98 -10.12 2.19
C ARG A 169 -12.67 -11.37 1.34
N ALA A 170 -13.61 -11.80 0.51
CA ALA A 170 -13.42 -12.94 -0.39
C ALA A 170 -12.91 -12.53 -1.78
N LEU A 171 -13.12 -11.27 -2.17
CA LEU A 171 -12.75 -10.76 -3.50
C LEU A 171 -11.33 -10.19 -3.53
N LEU A 172 -10.84 -9.69 -2.40
CA LEU A 172 -9.52 -9.05 -2.28
C LEU A 172 -8.34 -9.95 -2.66
N PRO A 173 -8.28 -11.25 -2.29
CA PRO A 173 -7.17 -12.11 -2.72
C PRO A 173 -7.02 -12.15 -4.24
N ASP A 174 -8.11 -12.34 -4.97
CA ASP A 174 -8.13 -12.33 -6.43
C ASP A 174 -7.76 -10.94 -7.00
N TYR A 175 -8.26 -9.88 -6.38
CA TYR A 175 -7.94 -8.50 -6.74
C TYR A 175 -6.44 -8.20 -6.65
N ILE A 176 -5.79 -8.60 -5.56
CA ILE A 176 -4.35 -8.37 -5.39
C ILE A 176 -3.54 -9.26 -6.34
N GLU A 177 -3.88 -10.56 -6.44
CA GLU A 177 -3.07 -11.52 -7.21
C GLU A 177 -3.23 -11.36 -8.73
N HIS A 178 -4.44 -11.06 -9.21
CA HIS A 178 -4.74 -11.10 -10.64
C HIS A 178 -5.00 -9.71 -11.25
N VAL A 179 -5.23 -8.66 -10.42
CA VAL A 179 -5.44 -7.30 -10.91
C VAL A 179 -4.27 -6.40 -10.57
N ILE A 180 -3.94 -6.20 -9.29
CA ILE A 180 -2.89 -5.26 -8.88
C ILE A 180 -1.49 -5.79 -9.26
N ARG A 181 -1.13 -6.97 -8.78
CA ARG A 181 0.22 -7.53 -8.92
C ARG A 181 0.72 -7.64 -10.38
N PRO A 182 -0.06 -8.16 -11.34
CA PRO A 182 0.39 -8.28 -12.73
C PRO A 182 0.62 -6.93 -13.41
N HIS A 183 -0.08 -5.88 -12.97
CA HIS A 183 -0.03 -4.55 -13.57
C HIS A 183 0.82 -3.54 -12.77
N ALA A 184 1.35 -3.91 -11.59
CA ALA A 184 2.07 -3.01 -10.70
C ALA A 184 3.29 -2.33 -11.36
N LEU A 185 3.95 -3.00 -12.29
CA LEU A 185 5.02 -2.48 -13.15
C LEU A 185 4.63 -2.66 -14.64
N GLY A 186 3.38 -2.33 -14.99
CA GLY A 186 2.82 -2.35 -16.34
C GLY A 186 2.49 -0.94 -16.83
N ARG A 187 1.43 -0.81 -17.62
CA ARG A 187 0.88 0.49 -18.03
C ARG A 187 -0.24 0.92 -17.10
N PHE A 188 -0.24 2.18 -16.70
CA PHE A 188 -1.28 2.72 -15.81
C PHE A 188 -2.70 2.56 -16.41
N THR A 189 -2.86 2.76 -17.73
CA THR A 189 -4.16 2.56 -18.39
C THR A 189 -4.67 1.13 -18.23
N GLU A 190 -3.80 0.12 -18.36
CA GLU A 190 -4.16 -1.30 -18.20
C GLU A 190 -4.53 -1.59 -16.73
N LEU A 191 -3.77 -1.06 -15.78
CA LEU A 191 -4.06 -1.17 -14.36
C LEU A 191 -5.41 -0.53 -14.02
N LEU A 192 -5.68 0.69 -14.50
CA LEU A 192 -6.93 1.41 -14.26
C LEU A 192 -8.15 0.65 -14.82
N ILE A 193 -8.04 0.09 -16.04
CA ILE A 193 -9.10 -0.72 -16.63
C ILE A 193 -9.31 -2.00 -15.82
N ALA A 194 -8.25 -2.70 -15.46
CA ALA A 194 -8.32 -3.93 -14.70
C ALA A 194 -8.94 -3.72 -13.30
N THR A 195 -8.60 -2.62 -12.62
CA THR A 195 -9.23 -2.26 -11.33
C THR A 195 -10.70 -1.93 -11.49
N ALA A 196 -11.07 -1.18 -12.54
CA ALA A 196 -12.45 -0.80 -12.82
C ALA A 196 -13.36 -2.00 -13.17
N GLN A 197 -12.81 -3.04 -13.78
CA GLN A 197 -13.52 -4.29 -14.08
C GLN A 197 -13.47 -5.30 -12.94
N SER A 198 -12.71 -5.05 -11.87
CA SER A 198 -12.63 -6.00 -10.77
C SER A 198 -13.92 -6.09 -9.97
N PRO A 199 -14.42 -7.30 -9.69
CA PRO A 199 -15.55 -7.51 -8.79
C PRO A 199 -15.35 -6.86 -7.40
N ALA A 200 -14.12 -6.83 -6.88
CA ALA A 200 -13.82 -6.19 -5.59
C ALA A 200 -14.10 -4.68 -5.64
N MET A 201 -13.53 -3.96 -6.60
CA MET A 201 -13.74 -2.51 -6.74
C MET A 201 -15.21 -2.18 -7.03
N LEU A 202 -15.85 -2.93 -7.93
CA LEU A 202 -17.26 -2.75 -8.26
C LEU A 202 -18.17 -2.97 -7.06
N PHE A 203 -17.85 -3.94 -6.18
CA PHE A 203 -18.59 -4.20 -4.96
C PHE A 203 -18.30 -3.15 -3.89
N TYR A 204 -17.04 -2.79 -3.71
CA TYR A 204 -16.61 -1.82 -2.71
C TYR A 204 -17.24 -0.44 -2.94
N LEU A 205 -17.27 0.06 -4.17
CA LEU A 205 -17.85 1.37 -4.52
C LEU A 205 -19.31 1.28 -5.00
N ASP A 206 -19.95 0.12 -4.83
CA ASP A 206 -21.36 -0.16 -5.14
C ASP A 206 -21.76 0.06 -6.62
N ASN A 207 -20.80 0.15 -7.55
CA ASN A 207 -21.10 0.34 -8.98
C ASN A 207 -21.85 -0.85 -9.59
N TRP A 208 -21.65 -2.06 -9.03
CA TRP A 208 -22.35 -3.27 -9.48
C TRP A 208 -23.90 -3.15 -9.42
N GLN A 209 -24.41 -2.18 -8.68
CA GLN A 209 -25.84 -1.85 -8.56
C GLN A 209 -26.27 -0.65 -9.43
N SER A 210 -25.32 0.02 -10.12
CA SER A 210 -25.60 1.24 -10.90
C SER A 210 -26.33 0.90 -12.18
N VAL A 211 -27.54 1.47 -12.36
CA VAL A 211 -28.41 1.23 -13.52
C VAL A 211 -28.97 2.54 -14.06
N ALA A 212 -29.21 2.62 -15.36
CA ALA A 212 -29.92 3.75 -15.94
C ALA A 212 -31.34 3.85 -15.36
N PRO A 213 -31.85 5.06 -15.09
CA PRO A 213 -33.19 5.24 -14.56
C PRO A 213 -34.25 4.55 -15.41
N GLY A 214 -35.14 3.79 -14.77
CA GLY A 214 -36.22 3.07 -15.44
C GLY A 214 -35.82 1.75 -16.08
N SER A 215 -34.57 1.31 -15.95
CA SER A 215 -34.12 0.02 -16.47
C SER A 215 -34.77 -1.14 -15.73
N ILE A 216 -35.23 -2.16 -16.46
CA ILE A 216 -35.85 -3.39 -15.92
C ILE A 216 -35.11 -4.60 -16.49
N PRO A 217 -34.66 -5.53 -15.63
CA PRO A 217 -34.02 -6.77 -16.07
C PRO A 217 -34.90 -7.61 -17.01
N PRO A 218 -34.33 -8.21 -18.09
CA PRO A 218 -35.11 -8.98 -19.09
C PRO A 218 -35.93 -10.14 -18.52
N ASN A 219 -35.48 -10.77 -17.44
CA ASN A 219 -36.19 -11.85 -16.76
C ASN A 219 -37.52 -11.36 -16.12
N LEU A 220 -37.53 -10.14 -15.58
CA LEU A 220 -38.75 -9.53 -15.01
C LEU A 220 -39.70 -9.09 -16.12
N VAL A 221 -39.19 -8.52 -17.21
CA VAL A 221 -40.00 -8.17 -18.39
C VAL A 221 -40.67 -9.43 -18.96
N ARG A 222 -39.94 -10.55 -19.09
CA ARG A 222 -40.48 -11.82 -19.53
C ARG A 222 -41.53 -12.39 -18.55
N ALA A 223 -41.26 -12.26 -17.25
CA ALA A 223 -42.23 -12.72 -16.21
C ALA A 223 -43.52 -11.90 -16.28
N GLU A 224 -43.43 -10.58 -16.45
CA GLU A 224 -44.59 -9.70 -16.60
C GLU A 224 -45.41 -10.05 -17.86
N THR A 225 -44.72 -10.22 -19.00
CA THR A 225 -45.36 -10.60 -20.27
C THR A 225 -46.10 -11.92 -20.14
N ARG A 226 -45.50 -12.91 -19.49
CA ARG A 226 -46.14 -14.21 -19.23
C ARG A 226 -47.36 -14.05 -18.31
N ALA A 227 -47.22 -13.31 -17.19
CA ALA A 227 -48.34 -13.08 -16.29
C ALA A 227 -49.53 -12.43 -16.98
N ARG A 228 -49.29 -11.45 -17.84
CA ARG A 228 -50.32 -10.80 -18.66
C ARG A 228 -50.96 -11.76 -19.65
N SER A 229 -50.20 -12.63 -20.34
CA SER A 229 -50.71 -13.60 -21.32
C SER A 229 -51.56 -14.71 -20.72
N TYR A 230 -51.40 -15.04 -19.42
CA TYR A 230 -52.20 -15.99 -18.68
C TYR A 230 -53.36 -15.35 -17.90
N GLY A 231 -53.67 -14.04 -18.12
CA GLY A 231 -54.77 -13.36 -17.42
C GLY A 231 -54.54 -13.19 -15.90
N MET A 232 -53.34 -13.47 -15.43
CA MET A 232 -52.95 -13.20 -14.04
C MET A 232 -52.74 -11.71 -13.91
N GLY A 233 -53.68 -10.97 -13.34
CA GLY A 233 -53.51 -9.56 -13.02
C GLY A 233 -52.27 -9.37 -12.17
N ASN A 234 -51.70 -8.13 -12.16
CA ASN A 234 -50.45 -7.73 -11.47
C ASN A 234 -50.21 -8.55 -10.20
N SER A 235 -49.27 -9.47 -10.27
CA SER A 235 -48.99 -10.27 -9.10
C SER A 235 -48.20 -9.40 -8.12
N MET A 236 -48.69 -9.25 -6.90
CA MET A 236 -48.00 -8.57 -5.78
C MET A 236 -46.55 -9.03 -5.60
N ARG A 237 -46.19 -10.21 -6.13
CA ARG A 237 -44.79 -10.71 -6.19
C ARG A 237 -43.94 -10.01 -7.24
N LEU A 238 -44.50 -9.62 -8.40
CA LEU A 238 -43.76 -8.92 -9.45
C LEU A 238 -43.50 -7.49 -9.03
N ASP A 239 -44.53 -6.81 -8.48
CA ASP A 239 -44.40 -5.44 -7.96
C ASP A 239 -43.37 -5.38 -6.83
N SER A 240 -43.34 -6.37 -5.94
CA SER A 240 -42.34 -6.47 -4.87
C SER A 240 -40.93 -6.79 -5.38
N ALA A 241 -40.79 -7.51 -6.51
CA ALA A 241 -39.50 -7.78 -7.14
C ALA A 241 -38.96 -6.51 -7.83
N VAL A 242 -39.80 -5.80 -8.58
CA VAL A 242 -39.48 -4.51 -9.21
C VAL A 242 -39.10 -3.47 -8.16
N ALA A 243 -39.82 -3.41 -7.03
CA ALA A 243 -39.53 -2.47 -5.93
C ALA A 243 -38.15 -2.70 -5.26
N ARG A 244 -37.56 -3.89 -5.41
CA ARG A 244 -36.23 -4.26 -4.88
C ARG A 244 -35.08 -4.03 -5.87
N LEU A 245 -35.39 -3.64 -7.11
CA LEU A 245 -34.34 -3.33 -8.09
C LEU A 245 -33.58 -2.06 -7.68
N PRO A 246 -32.30 -1.97 -8.05
CA PRO A 246 -31.57 -0.71 -8.02
C PRO A 246 -32.33 0.35 -8.81
N LYS A 247 -32.47 1.57 -8.26
CA LYS A 247 -33.39 2.58 -8.80
C LYS A 247 -32.71 3.72 -9.57
N GLY A 248 -31.43 3.61 -9.83
CA GLY A 248 -30.74 4.67 -10.54
C GLY A 248 -29.22 4.55 -10.55
N ILE A 249 -28.63 5.65 -10.95
CA ILE A 249 -27.18 5.80 -11.07
C ILE A 249 -26.57 5.87 -9.67
N ASN A 250 -25.49 5.15 -9.47
CA ASN A 250 -24.63 5.32 -8.31
C ASN A 250 -23.43 6.19 -8.71
N GLU A 251 -23.34 7.39 -8.13
CA GLU A 251 -22.27 8.34 -8.44
C GLU A 251 -20.95 8.05 -7.71
N ASN A 252 -20.99 7.20 -6.68
CA ASN A 252 -19.84 6.96 -5.80
C ASN A 252 -18.60 6.56 -6.60
N TYR A 253 -18.72 5.50 -7.42
CA TYR A 253 -17.58 5.06 -8.21
C TYR A 253 -17.15 6.12 -9.25
N GLY A 254 -18.07 6.79 -9.90
CA GLY A 254 -17.74 7.87 -10.84
C GLY A 254 -16.94 9.01 -10.18
N ARG A 255 -17.26 9.32 -8.92
CA ARG A 255 -16.55 10.30 -8.10
C ARG A 255 -15.15 9.83 -7.74
N GLU A 256 -15.04 8.67 -7.13
CA GLU A 256 -13.76 8.13 -6.69
C GLU A 256 -12.80 7.87 -7.87
N LEU A 257 -13.34 7.43 -9.01
CA LEU A 257 -12.57 7.28 -10.25
C LEU A 257 -11.91 8.59 -10.69
N MET A 258 -12.64 9.70 -10.60
CA MET A 258 -12.13 11.02 -11.03
C MET A 258 -11.28 11.67 -9.94
N GLU A 259 -11.70 11.58 -8.69
CA GLU A 259 -11.10 12.28 -7.55
C GLU A 259 -9.84 11.59 -7.04
N LEU A 260 -9.92 10.30 -6.75
CA LEU A 260 -8.82 9.57 -6.11
C LEU A 260 -7.99 8.76 -7.11
N HIS A 261 -8.65 8.04 -8.03
CA HIS A 261 -7.94 7.09 -8.89
C HIS A 261 -7.27 7.73 -10.10
N THR A 262 -7.63 9.01 -10.46
CA THR A 262 -7.08 9.66 -11.65
C THR A 262 -6.74 11.14 -11.45
N LEU A 263 -7.69 12.05 -11.60
CA LEU A 263 -7.44 13.49 -11.76
C LEU A 263 -6.90 14.20 -10.51
N GLY A 264 -7.19 13.65 -9.33
CA GLY A 264 -6.98 14.34 -8.05
C GLY A 264 -8.14 15.28 -7.70
N VAL A 265 -8.26 15.68 -6.43
CA VAL A 265 -9.32 16.55 -5.91
C VAL A 265 -9.42 17.86 -6.70
N ASP A 266 -8.28 18.44 -7.08
CA ASP A 266 -8.18 19.70 -7.81
C ASP A 266 -8.07 19.50 -9.34
N GLY A 267 -8.45 18.32 -9.85
CA GLY A 267 -8.29 17.90 -11.25
C GLY A 267 -9.13 18.62 -12.29
N GLY A 268 -9.93 19.64 -11.88
CA GLY A 268 -10.69 20.53 -12.77
C GLY A 268 -12.00 19.95 -13.28
N TYR A 269 -12.48 18.84 -12.74
CA TYR A 269 -13.79 18.26 -13.05
C TYR A 269 -14.93 18.93 -12.27
N THR A 270 -16.14 18.77 -12.75
CA THR A 270 -17.37 19.29 -12.14
C THR A 270 -18.28 18.15 -11.69
N GLN A 271 -19.30 18.47 -10.87
CA GLN A 271 -20.35 17.51 -10.51
C GLN A 271 -21.07 16.93 -11.74
N ALA A 272 -21.18 17.70 -12.82
CA ALA A 272 -21.77 17.23 -14.08
C ALA A 272 -20.90 16.16 -14.75
N ASP A 273 -19.57 16.29 -14.67
CA ASP A 273 -18.63 15.30 -15.16
C ASP A 273 -18.71 13.99 -14.35
N VAL A 274 -18.82 14.09 -13.01
CA VAL A 274 -19.03 12.92 -12.12
C VAL A 274 -20.30 12.17 -12.49
N ILE A 275 -21.42 12.87 -12.69
CA ILE A 275 -22.69 12.27 -13.11
C ILE A 275 -22.55 11.63 -14.50
N ALA A 276 -21.88 12.29 -15.44
CA ALA A 276 -21.66 11.76 -16.78
C ALA A 276 -20.78 10.48 -16.75
N ALA A 277 -19.69 10.46 -15.97
CA ALA A 277 -18.86 9.29 -15.76
C ALA A 277 -19.67 8.13 -15.13
N ALA A 278 -20.46 8.43 -14.10
CA ALA A 278 -21.32 7.41 -13.47
C ALA A 278 -22.39 6.86 -14.44
N ARG A 279 -22.93 7.68 -15.36
CA ARG A 279 -23.83 7.24 -16.45
C ARG A 279 -23.11 6.33 -17.44
N ILE A 280 -21.85 6.63 -17.80
CA ILE A 280 -21.01 5.80 -18.64
C ILE A 280 -20.77 4.42 -18.00
N LEU A 281 -20.57 4.38 -16.69
CA LEU A 281 -20.28 3.15 -15.95
C LEU A 281 -21.53 2.37 -15.52
N THR A 282 -22.74 2.82 -15.86
CA THR A 282 -23.96 2.03 -15.66
C THR A 282 -23.88 0.71 -16.43
N GLY A 283 -24.34 -0.37 -15.81
CA GLY A 283 -24.27 -1.70 -16.41
C GLY A 283 -22.94 -2.46 -16.19
N TRP A 284 -21.87 -1.78 -15.73
CA TRP A 284 -20.65 -2.43 -15.26
C TRP A 284 -20.96 -3.08 -13.92
N SER A 285 -21.02 -4.40 -13.87
CA SER A 285 -21.62 -5.13 -12.77
C SER A 285 -20.89 -6.46 -12.48
N ILE A 286 -21.43 -7.20 -11.51
CA ILE A 286 -20.91 -8.50 -11.09
C ILE A 286 -21.97 -9.56 -11.39
N ASP A 287 -21.65 -10.58 -12.20
CA ASP A 287 -22.50 -11.75 -12.35
C ASP A 287 -22.41 -12.60 -11.07
N LYS A 288 -23.55 -13.08 -10.58
CA LYS A 288 -23.69 -13.97 -9.43
C LYS A 288 -22.77 -13.64 -8.24
N PRO A 289 -22.81 -12.41 -7.68
CA PRO A 289 -21.82 -11.91 -6.72
C PRO A 289 -21.68 -12.80 -5.46
N ARG A 290 -22.70 -13.59 -5.10
CA ARG A 290 -22.69 -14.50 -3.96
C ARG A 290 -22.43 -15.97 -4.31
N GLN A 291 -21.99 -16.25 -5.54
CA GLN A 291 -21.70 -17.59 -6.05
C GLN A 291 -20.36 -17.61 -6.78
N ASP A 292 -20.30 -17.05 -7.98
CA ASP A 292 -19.13 -17.01 -8.86
C ASP A 292 -18.97 -15.58 -9.39
N PRO A 293 -18.39 -14.67 -8.58
CA PRO A 293 -18.32 -13.26 -8.88
C PRO A 293 -17.37 -13.00 -10.05
N ARG A 294 -17.92 -12.50 -11.17
CA ARG A 294 -17.16 -12.12 -12.36
C ARG A 294 -17.68 -10.81 -12.89
N PHE A 295 -16.82 -10.02 -13.51
CA PHE A 295 -17.24 -8.85 -14.26
C PHE A 295 -18.24 -9.23 -15.34
N VAL A 296 -19.27 -8.41 -15.51
CA VAL A 296 -20.24 -8.51 -16.59
C VAL A 296 -20.73 -7.12 -16.99
N PHE A 297 -20.87 -6.88 -18.27
CA PHE A 297 -21.58 -5.71 -18.77
C PHE A 297 -23.06 -6.05 -19.02
N ASN A 298 -23.94 -5.41 -18.27
CA ASN A 298 -25.40 -5.57 -18.38
C ASN A 298 -26.00 -4.54 -19.33
N ASN A 299 -26.14 -4.88 -20.60
CA ASN A 299 -26.74 -4.01 -21.63
C ASN A 299 -28.07 -3.38 -21.20
N TRP A 300 -28.92 -4.13 -20.47
CA TRP A 300 -30.23 -3.67 -20.05
C TRP A 300 -30.16 -2.57 -18.97
N ALA A 301 -29.04 -2.46 -18.29
CA ALA A 301 -28.81 -1.53 -17.18
C ALA A 301 -28.07 -0.25 -17.62
N HIS A 302 -27.51 -0.26 -18.83
CA HIS A 302 -26.67 0.83 -19.32
C HIS A 302 -27.48 2.03 -19.83
N ASP A 303 -26.95 3.24 -19.61
CA ASP A 303 -27.46 4.50 -20.13
C ASP A 303 -26.88 4.77 -21.54
N TYR A 304 -27.70 4.57 -22.57
CA TYR A 304 -27.31 4.77 -23.98
C TYR A 304 -27.41 6.22 -24.46
N GLY A 305 -27.77 7.17 -23.61
CA GLY A 305 -27.85 8.59 -23.97
C GLY A 305 -26.47 9.19 -24.22
N GLU A 306 -26.41 10.29 -24.94
CA GLU A 306 -25.18 11.08 -25.09
C GLU A 306 -24.70 11.63 -23.74
N LYS A 307 -23.37 11.69 -23.52
CA LYS A 307 -22.71 12.24 -22.33
C LYS A 307 -21.55 13.14 -22.75
N THR A 308 -21.14 14.01 -21.84
CA THR A 308 -19.93 14.84 -21.99
C THR A 308 -19.17 14.78 -20.69
N VAL A 309 -17.86 14.42 -20.73
CA VAL A 309 -16.97 14.38 -19.58
C VAL A 309 -15.74 15.22 -19.90
N LEU A 310 -15.40 16.19 -19.06
CA LEU A 310 -14.25 17.10 -19.24
C LEU A 310 -14.21 17.75 -20.65
N GLY A 311 -15.40 18.11 -21.19
CA GLY A 311 -15.52 18.69 -22.51
C GLY A 311 -15.44 17.69 -23.68
N VAL A 312 -15.14 16.41 -23.42
CA VAL A 312 -15.12 15.35 -24.46
C VAL A 312 -16.51 14.74 -24.61
N ARG A 313 -17.02 14.73 -25.83
CA ARG A 313 -18.34 14.18 -26.17
C ARG A 313 -18.26 12.67 -26.35
N PHE A 314 -19.14 11.94 -25.68
CA PHE A 314 -19.41 10.52 -25.84
C PHE A 314 -20.76 10.37 -26.55
N PRO A 315 -20.78 10.00 -27.84
CA PRO A 315 -22.03 9.88 -28.61
C PRO A 315 -22.93 8.78 -28.02
N GLY A 316 -24.24 8.96 -28.10
CA GLY A 316 -25.18 7.94 -27.66
C GLY A 316 -25.12 6.64 -28.48
N GLY A 317 -25.65 5.55 -27.90
CA GLY A 317 -25.75 4.26 -28.57
C GLY A 317 -24.54 3.31 -28.39
N HIS A 318 -23.54 3.71 -27.64
CA HIS A 318 -22.39 2.89 -27.27
C HIS A 318 -22.66 2.09 -25.98
N GLY A 319 -21.93 1.00 -25.78
CA GLY A 319 -22.07 0.11 -24.62
C GLY A 319 -20.82 0.07 -23.75
N GLU A 320 -20.30 -1.12 -23.46
CA GLU A 320 -19.12 -1.33 -22.60
C GLU A 320 -17.89 -0.53 -23.07
N ASP A 321 -17.72 -0.40 -24.40
CA ASP A 321 -16.62 0.33 -25.03
C ASP A 321 -16.57 1.82 -24.64
N GLU A 322 -17.71 2.40 -24.24
CA GLU A 322 -17.78 3.77 -23.74
C GLU A 322 -17.02 3.93 -22.42
N GLY A 323 -17.15 2.96 -21.50
CA GLY A 323 -16.41 2.93 -20.27
C GLY A 323 -14.90 2.76 -20.46
N ILE A 324 -14.49 1.88 -21.38
CA ILE A 324 -13.08 1.73 -21.74
C ILE A 324 -12.48 3.04 -22.26
N LYS A 325 -13.17 3.72 -23.18
CA LYS A 325 -12.74 5.03 -23.71
C LYS A 325 -12.64 6.11 -22.63
N LEU A 326 -13.56 6.10 -21.65
CA LEU A 326 -13.48 7.00 -20.50
C LEU A 326 -12.20 6.76 -19.71
N LEU A 327 -11.90 5.51 -19.39
CA LEU A 327 -10.71 5.14 -18.59
C LEU A 327 -9.41 5.46 -19.36
N GLU A 328 -9.35 5.19 -20.66
CA GLU A 328 -8.22 5.56 -21.53
C GLU A 328 -8.00 7.08 -21.56
N MET A 329 -9.08 7.86 -21.68
CA MET A 329 -9.03 9.32 -21.65
C MET A 329 -8.53 9.84 -20.30
N LEU A 330 -9.07 9.31 -19.20
CA LEU A 330 -8.68 9.73 -17.85
C LEU A 330 -7.22 9.37 -17.55
N ALA A 331 -6.75 8.18 -17.93
CA ALA A 331 -5.37 7.74 -17.72
C ALA A 331 -4.33 8.65 -18.39
N MET A 332 -4.71 9.29 -19.51
CA MET A 332 -3.85 10.18 -20.29
C MET A 332 -4.19 11.66 -20.09
N HIS A 333 -5.08 12.00 -19.14
CA HIS A 333 -5.41 13.37 -18.85
C HIS A 333 -4.24 14.08 -18.15
N PRO A 334 -3.94 15.37 -18.46
CA PRO A 334 -2.83 16.09 -17.83
C PRO A 334 -2.89 16.12 -16.30
N ALA A 335 -4.07 16.27 -15.71
CA ALA A 335 -4.25 16.23 -14.26
C ALA A 335 -3.90 14.87 -13.67
N THR A 336 -4.28 13.77 -14.32
CA THR A 336 -3.92 12.40 -13.88
C THR A 336 -2.41 12.18 -13.94
N MET A 337 -1.78 12.61 -15.05
CA MET A 337 -0.32 12.50 -15.18
C MET A 337 0.38 13.24 -14.03
N HIS A 338 -0.08 14.42 -13.68
CA HIS A 338 0.47 15.22 -12.59
C HIS A 338 0.20 14.56 -11.23
N HIS A 339 -1.06 14.20 -10.95
CA HIS A 339 -1.48 13.64 -9.68
C HIS A 339 -0.72 12.36 -9.34
N ILE A 340 -0.74 11.38 -10.25
CA ILE A 340 -0.04 10.10 -10.04
C ILE A 340 1.48 10.28 -10.00
N SER A 341 2.06 11.18 -10.82
CA SER A 341 3.50 11.50 -10.74
C SER A 341 3.86 12.13 -9.40
N TRP A 342 2.99 12.98 -8.87
CA TRP A 342 3.18 13.59 -7.54
C TRP A 342 3.15 12.53 -6.44
N GLU A 343 2.18 11.61 -6.45
CA GLU A 343 2.11 10.51 -5.49
C GLU A 343 3.34 9.58 -5.57
N LEU A 344 3.81 9.26 -6.77
CA LEU A 344 5.03 8.46 -6.95
C LEU A 344 6.28 9.19 -6.42
N CYS A 345 6.40 10.50 -6.68
CA CYS A 345 7.48 11.30 -6.10
C CYS A 345 7.34 11.42 -4.58
N GLN A 346 6.12 11.50 -4.04
CA GLN A 346 5.88 11.47 -2.60
C GLN A 346 6.32 10.14 -2.00
N ARG A 347 5.96 9.02 -2.61
CA ARG A 347 6.35 7.68 -2.15
C ARG A 347 7.87 7.51 -2.13
N PHE A 348 8.57 7.92 -3.19
CA PHE A 348 9.97 7.56 -3.39
C PHE A 348 10.97 8.66 -3.02
N VAL A 349 10.59 9.93 -3.01
CA VAL A 349 11.55 11.05 -2.82
C VAL A 349 11.34 11.77 -1.50
N ALA A 350 10.21 12.42 -1.27
CA ALA A 350 9.97 13.22 -0.06
C ALA A 350 8.48 13.35 0.20
N ASP A 351 8.08 13.60 1.47
CA ASP A 351 6.68 13.83 1.86
C ASP A 351 6.08 15.06 1.16
N ASP A 352 6.91 16.05 0.85
CA ASP A 352 6.61 17.20 -0.03
C ASP A 352 7.52 17.09 -1.27
N PRO A 353 7.03 16.52 -2.38
CA PRO A 353 7.86 16.21 -3.54
C PRO A 353 8.38 17.46 -4.23
N PRO A 354 9.67 17.50 -4.63
CA PRO A 354 10.17 18.57 -5.46
C PRO A 354 9.48 18.64 -6.84
N ASP A 355 9.17 19.86 -7.31
CA ASP A 355 8.57 20.08 -8.63
C ASP A 355 9.36 19.40 -9.76
N GLY A 356 10.69 19.40 -9.67
CA GLY A 356 11.58 18.77 -10.66
C GLY A 356 11.30 17.27 -10.82
N CYS A 357 11.10 16.53 -9.71
CA CYS A 357 10.73 15.13 -9.73
C CYS A 357 9.39 14.92 -10.46
N VAL A 358 8.38 15.74 -10.13
CA VAL A 358 7.04 15.64 -10.73
C VAL A 358 7.08 15.94 -12.22
N ASP A 359 7.79 16.98 -12.63
CA ASP A 359 7.92 17.38 -14.03
C ASP A 359 8.63 16.31 -14.88
N ASP A 360 9.70 15.70 -14.36
CA ASP A 360 10.42 14.61 -15.02
C ASP A 360 9.52 13.36 -15.17
N ALA A 361 8.78 13.00 -14.12
CA ALA A 361 7.83 11.89 -14.13
C ALA A 361 6.68 12.13 -15.14
N VAL A 362 6.07 13.32 -15.17
CA VAL A 362 5.04 13.73 -16.14
C VAL A 362 5.59 13.68 -17.57
N SER A 363 6.83 14.15 -17.79
CA SER A 363 7.47 14.09 -19.11
C SER A 363 7.68 12.65 -19.58
N ALA A 364 8.12 11.77 -18.68
CA ALA A 364 8.26 10.33 -18.94
C ALA A 364 6.91 9.68 -19.23
N TRP A 365 5.87 10.01 -18.47
CA TRP A 365 4.51 9.51 -18.68
C TRP A 365 3.99 9.82 -20.08
N LYS A 366 4.08 11.09 -20.50
CA LYS A 366 3.66 11.53 -21.84
C LYS A 366 4.38 10.77 -22.97
N LYS A 367 5.69 10.56 -22.83
CA LYS A 367 6.52 9.87 -23.85
C LYS A 367 6.26 8.38 -23.94
N SER A 368 5.91 7.75 -22.81
CA SER A 368 5.75 6.30 -22.69
C SER A 368 4.30 5.82 -22.72
N ASN A 369 3.33 6.74 -22.80
CA ASN A 369 1.90 6.44 -22.64
C ASN A 369 1.60 5.74 -21.29
N GLY A 370 2.14 6.28 -20.20
CA GLY A 370 1.88 5.79 -18.84
C GLY A 370 2.53 4.44 -18.53
N ASP A 371 3.68 4.12 -19.14
CA ASP A 371 4.49 2.96 -18.75
C ASP A 371 5.15 3.21 -17.41
N ILE A 372 4.68 2.53 -16.37
CA ILE A 372 5.09 2.76 -14.97
C ILE A 372 6.60 2.58 -14.78
N PRO A 373 7.26 1.51 -15.30
CA PRO A 373 8.71 1.39 -15.19
C PRO A 373 9.48 2.57 -15.78
N THR A 374 9.02 3.13 -16.90
CA THR A 374 9.64 4.30 -17.53
C THR A 374 9.49 5.56 -16.68
N VAL A 375 8.32 5.76 -16.04
CA VAL A 375 8.07 6.87 -15.11
C VAL A 375 8.96 6.72 -13.87
N LEU A 376 8.99 5.55 -13.26
CA LEU A 376 9.85 5.26 -12.11
C LEU A 376 11.34 5.41 -12.44
N SER A 377 11.75 4.98 -13.64
CA SER A 377 13.14 5.18 -14.10
C SER A 377 13.50 6.68 -14.16
N ALA A 378 12.60 7.54 -14.62
CA ALA A 378 12.84 9.00 -14.60
C ALA A 378 13.00 9.53 -13.17
N ILE A 379 12.21 9.08 -12.23
CA ILE A 379 12.33 9.46 -10.81
C ILE A 379 13.67 8.98 -10.24
N PHE A 380 14.02 7.70 -10.39
CA PHE A 380 15.19 7.08 -9.77
C PHE A 380 16.53 7.51 -10.39
N HIS A 381 16.53 7.99 -11.64
CA HIS A 381 17.72 8.57 -12.29
C HIS A 381 17.74 10.10 -12.16
N GLY A 382 16.66 10.73 -11.67
CA GLY A 382 16.56 12.16 -11.46
C GLY A 382 17.42 12.65 -10.28
N PRO A 383 17.88 13.92 -10.31
CA PRO A 383 18.75 14.48 -9.27
C PRO A 383 18.06 14.56 -7.90
N ASP A 384 16.75 14.77 -7.86
CA ASP A 384 15.99 14.93 -6.62
C ASP A 384 15.98 13.66 -5.77
N PHE A 385 15.94 12.49 -6.40
CA PHE A 385 16.04 11.21 -5.69
C PHE A 385 17.37 11.09 -4.91
N TRP A 386 18.46 11.58 -5.46
CA TRP A 386 19.80 11.51 -4.89
C TRP A 386 20.20 12.75 -4.07
N ALA A 387 19.30 13.70 -3.89
CA ALA A 387 19.59 14.91 -3.14
C ALA A 387 19.88 14.58 -1.66
N PRO A 388 20.95 15.14 -1.06
CA PRO A 388 21.32 14.88 0.33
C PRO A 388 20.21 15.18 1.35
N SER A 389 19.33 16.14 1.03
CA SER A 389 18.16 16.48 1.85
C SER A 389 17.12 15.34 1.93
N ASN A 390 17.10 14.46 0.94
CA ASN A 390 16.11 13.39 0.82
C ASN A 390 16.62 12.05 1.38
N LEU A 391 17.91 11.98 1.73
CA LEU A 391 18.46 10.82 2.43
C LEU A 391 17.88 10.73 3.83
N SER A 392 17.33 9.60 4.19
CA SER A 392 16.67 9.40 5.49
C SER A 392 15.58 10.45 5.80
N GLY A 393 14.99 11.05 4.76
CA GLY A 393 13.99 12.11 4.88
C GLY A 393 12.59 11.59 5.20
N LYS A 394 12.29 10.34 4.89
CA LYS A 394 10.99 9.70 5.15
C LYS A 394 11.03 8.81 6.38
N VAL A 395 9.87 8.60 6.99
CA VAL A 395 9.68 7.64 8.07
C VAL A 395 9.01 6.39 7.51
N LYS A 396 9.55 5.23 7.86
CA LYS A 396 8.97 3.94 7.46
C LYS A 396 7.55 3.79 7.98
N THR A 397 6.64 3.33 7.12
CA THR A 397 5.32 2.86 7.56
C THR A 397 5.46 1.66 8.50
N PRO A 398 4.42 1.24 9.22
CA PRO A 398 4.48 0.03 10.02
C PRO A 398 4.83 -1.24 9.23
N LEU A 399 4.33 -1.40 8.01
CA LEU A 399 4.71 -2.51 7.12
C LEU A 399 6.19 -2.42 6.75
N GLU A 400 6.66 -1.26 6.32
CA GLU A 400 8.08 -1.04 5.99
C GLU A 400 8.99 -1.29 7.19
N PHE A 401 8.59 -0.85 8.38
CA PHE A 401 9.34 -1.06 9.61
C PHE A 401 9.48 -2.55 9.94
N VAL A 402 8.37 -3.30 9.93
CA VAL A 402 8.37 -4.74 10.24
C VAL A 402 9.16 -5.51 9.19
N ALA A 403 8.90 -5.28 7.89
CA ALA A 403 9.62 -5.95 6.81
C ALA A 403 11.12 -5.63 6.84
N SER A 404 11.51 -4.35 7.07
CA SER A 404 12.90 -3.93 7.26
C SER A 404 13.58 -4.67 8.41
N ALA A 405 12.90 -4.78 9.56
CA ALA A 405 13.46 -5.44 10.75
C ALA A 405 13.67 -6.95 10.50
N LEU A 406 12.73 -7.62 9.84
CA LEU A 406 12.87 -9.01 9.43
C LEU A 406 14.05 -9.21 8.46
N ARG A 407 14.17 -8.34 7.45
CA ARG A 407 15.26 -8.37 6.46
C ARG A 407 16.62 -8.14 7.13
N ALA A 408 16.75 -7.10 7.93
CA ALA A 408 18.00 -6.73 8.60
C ALA A 408 18.49 -7.81 9.57
N THR A 409 17.58 -8.51 10.25
CA THR A 409 17.92 -9.58 11.20
C THR A 409 18.02 -10.97 10.58
N GLY A 410 17.66 -11.14 9.30
CA GLY A 410 17.57 -12.45 8.67
C GLY A 410 16.53 -13.37 9.33
N ALA A 411 15.52 -12.79 10.00
CA ALA A 411 14.45 -13.56 10.62
C ALA A 411 13.63 -14.33 9.58
N GLU A 412 13.12 -15.50 9.97
CA GLU A 412 12.28 -16.36 9.12
C GLU A 412 10.82 -16.30 9.60
N PRO A 413 9.81 -16.37 8.71
CA PRO A 413 8.42 -16.40 9.11
C PRO A 413 8.10 -17.74 9.79
N ASP A 414 7.31 -17.69 10.86
CA ASP A 414 6.77 -18.91 11.44
C ASP A 414 5.43 -19.31 10.76
N THR A 415 4.90 -20.47 11.14
CA THR A 415 3.65 -21.00 10.58
C THR A 415 2.37 -20.43 11.24
N THR A 416 2.48 -19.38 12.07
CA THR A 416 1.34 -18.85 12.84
C THR A 416 0.59 -17.74 12.12
N PHE A 417 1.13 -17.18 11.03
CA PHE A 417 0.56 -16.07 10.24
C PHE A 417 0.31 -14.80 11.08
N ARG A 418 1.12 -14.54 12.12
CA ARG A 418 0.90 -13.44 13.06
C ARG A 418 1.59 -12.13 12.68
N LEU A 419 2.45 -12.12 11.66
CA LEU A 419 3.20 -10.92 11.26
C LEU A 419 2.27 -9.74 10.94
N ALA A 420 1.17 -9.99 10.22
CA ALA A 420 0.19 -8.95 9.93
C ALA A 420 -0.46 -8.35 11.19
N GLN A 421 -0.59 -9.12 12.26
CA GLN A 421 -1.09 -8.61 13.54
C GLN A 421 -0.08 -7.68 14.23
N VAL A 422 1.22 -7.88 13.95
CA VAL A 422 2.27 -6.95 14.43
C VAL A 422 2.13 -5.62 13.69
N VAL A 423 2.02 -5.65 12.35
CA VAL A 423 1.81 -4.44 11.52
C VAL A 423 0.54 -3.70 11.97
N ALA A 424 -0.57 -4.42 12.16
CA ALA A 424 -1.85 -3.85 12.61
C ALA A 424 -1.75 -3.15 13.98
N ARG A 425 -0.99 -3.73 14.94
CA ARG A 425 -0.77 -3.10 16.26
C ARG A 425 0.07 -1.82 16.18
N LEU A 426 0.90 -1.70 15.16
CA LEU A 426 1.68 -0.50 14.89
C LEU A 426 0.87 0.61 14.20
N GLY A 427 -0.41 0.35 13.85
CA GLY A 427 -1.33 1.34 13.30
C GLY A 427 -1.71 1.12 11.83
N GLU A 428 -1.19 0.09 11.15
CA GLU A 428 -1.47 -0.20 9.74
C GLU A 428 -2.09 -1.60 9.58
N PRO A 429 -3.36 -1.81 9.97
CA PRO A 429 -4.05 -3.07 9.68
C PRO A 429 -4.26 -3.22 8.16
N LEU A 430 -3.47 -4.12 7.53
CA LEU A 430 -3.48 -4.32 6.08
C LEU A 430 -4.87 -4.64 5.55
N TYR A 431 -5.27 -3.97 4.46
CA TYR A 431 -6.60 -4.08 3.81
C TYR A 431 -7.78 -3.65 4.68
N GLN A 432 -7.54 -2.92 5.77
CA GLN A 432 -8.58 -2.49 6.71
C GLN A 432 -8.83 -0.97 6.71
N HIS A 433 -8.21 -0.22 5.82
CA HIS A 433 -8.54 1.19 5.65
C HIS A 433 -9.95 1.33 5.09
N VAL A 434 -10.80 2.10 5.79
CA VAL A 434 -12.26 2.12 5.51
C VAL A 434 -12.60 3.03 4.35
N ALA A 435 -11.91 4.16 4.23
CA ALA A 435 -12.13 5.13 3.17
C ALA A 435 -11.37 4.76 1.89
N PRO A 436 -11.84 5.17 0.71
CA PRO A 436 -11.24 4.78 -0.57
C PRO A 436 -9.90 5.43 -0.89
N ASP A 437 -9.49 6.46 -0.13
CA ASP A 437 -8.22 7.18 -0.27
C ASP A 437 -6.97 6.42 0.24
N GLY A 438 -7.16 5.33 0.98
CA GLY A 438 -6.06 4.56 1.56
C GLY A 438 -5.33 5.28 2.70
N TYR A 439 -4.21 4.71 3.17
CA TYR A 439 -3.34 5.31 4.17
C TYR A 439 -2.48 6.42 3.57
N HIS A 440 -2.23 7.49 4.31
CA HIS A 440 -1.33 8.56 3.87
C HIS A 440 0.14 8.14 3.89
N GLU A 441 0.90 8.58 2.90
CA GLU A 441 2.33 8.28 2.74
C GLU A 441 3.25 9.18 3.58
N THR A 442 2.70 10.16 4.31
CA THR A 442 3.46 11.16 5.05
C THR A 442 3.74 10.75 6.49
N GLN A 443 4.84 11.26 7.07
CA GLN A 443 5.31 10.87 8.40
C GLN A 443 4.33 11.18 9.54
N ASP A 444 3.48 12.18 9.39
CA ASP A 444 2.50 12.60 10.42
C ASP A 444 1.41 11.55 10.65
N GLU A 445 1.11 10.70 9.67
CA GLU A 445 0.26 9.52 9.86
C GLU A 445 0.90 8.52 10.85
N TRP A 446 2.21 8.34 10.80
CA TRP A 446 2.93 7.22 11.44
C TRP A 446 3.71 7.60 12.70
N VAL A 447 3.93 8.90 12.99
CA VAL A 447 4.78 9.36 14.09
C VAL A 447 3.97 10.02 15.20
N ASN A 448 3.80 9.27 16.28
CA ASN A 448 3.31 9.77 17.56
C ASN A 448 3.98 9.00 18.70
N SER A 449 3.88 9.51 19.93
CA SER A 449 4.56 8.91 21.10
C SER A 449 4.18 7.45 21.35
N GLY A 450 2.91 7.07 21.11
CA GLY A 450 2.43 5.70 21.26
C GLY A 450 3.03 4.78 20.21
N ALA A 451 2.98 5.20 18.93
CA ALA A 451 3.54 4.44 17.82
C ALA A 451 5.05 4.20 17.98
N LEU A 452 5.81 5.20 18.42
CA LEU A 452 7.26 5.06 18.68
C LEU A 452 7.55 4.06 19.79
N LEU A 453 6.76 4.06 20.87
CA LEU A 453 6.88 3.07 21.95
C LEU A 453 6.55 1.66 21.46
N ASP A 454 5.50 1.51 20.67
CA ASP A 454 5.11 0.20 20.12
C ASP A 454 6.18 -0.34 19.15
N ARG A 455 6.78 0.51 18.31
CA ARG A 455 7.91 0.15 17.45
C ARG A 455 9.13 -0.31 18.27
N MET A 456 9.45 0.39 19.36
CA MET A 456 10.51 -0.03 20.28
C MET A 456 10.20 -1.40 20.91
N ASN A 457 8.97 -1.64 21.35
CA ASN A 457 8.55 -2.93 21.91
C ASN A 457 8.66 -4.07 20.88
N VAL A 458 8.28 -3.82 19.61
CA VAL A 458 8.45 -4.79 18.50
C VAL A 458 9.93 -5.08 18.26
N ALA A 459 10.79 -4.06 18.21
CA ALA A 459 12.23 -4.21 18.01
C ALA A 459 12.89 -5.03 19.12
N VAL A 460 12.59 -4.71 20.38
CA VAL A 460 13.09 -5.46 21.55
C VAL A 460 12.54 -6.89 21.55
N GLY A 461 11.27 -7.07 21.20
CA GLY A 461 10.65 -8.39 21.06
C GLY A 461 11.31 -9.25 19.99
N LEU A 462 11.62 -8.68 18.84
CA LEU A 462 12.34 -9.35 17.75
C LEU A 462 13.76 -9.74 18.20
N ALA A 463 14.51 -8.79 18.75
CA ALA A 463 15.87 -9.03 19.23
C ALA A 463 15.94 -10.09 20.35
N GLY A 464 14.88 -10.19 21.17
CA GLY A 464 14.75 -11.20 22.21
C GLY A 464 14.18 -12.55 21.75
N GLY A 465 13.91 -12.73 20.44
CA GLY A 465 13.29 -13.95 19.88
C GLY A 465 11.84 -14.16 20.34
N LYS A 466 11.13 -13.08 20.66
CA LYS A 466 9.75 -13.11 21.20
C LYS A 466 8.72 -12.47 20.28
N LEU A 467 9.12 -12.08 19.05
CA LEU A 467 8.18 -11.49 18.11
C LEU A 467 7.24 -12.58 17.56
N PRO A 468 5.90 -12.45 17.73
CA PRO A 468 4.97 -13.41 17.15
C PRO A 468 5.02 -13.37 15.62
N GLY A 469 5.08 -14.52 15.00
CA GLY A 469 5.10 -14.63 13.54
C GLY A 469 6.49 -14.78 12.92
N ALA A 470 7.57 -14.60 13.70
CA ALA A 470 8.94 -14.72 13.20
C ALA A 470 9.86 -15.48 14.15
N VAL A 471 10.83 -16.16 13.56
CA VAL A 471 11.96 -16.80 14.25
C VAL A 471 13.24 -16.09 13.84
N VAL A 472 14.03 -15.66 14.80
CA VAL A 472 15.29 -14.96 14.57
C VAL A 472 16.46 -15.70 15.20
N ASP A 473 17.54 -15.84 14.42
CA ASP A 473 18.84 -16.33 14.89
C ASP A 473 19.88 -15.20 14.75
N LEU A 474 19.99 -14.39 15.79
CA LEU A 474 20.92 -13.25 15.78
C LEU A 474 22.39 -13.67 15.76
N ASP A 475 22.76 -14.90 16.14
CA ASP A 475 24.14 -15.36 16.15
C ASP A 475 24.75 -15.36 14.75
N ARG A 476 23.94 -15.54 13.72
CA ARG A 476 24.34 -15.47 12.31
C ARG A 476 24.66 -14.07 11.82
N VAL A 477 24.02 -13.05 12.37
CA VAL A 477 24.11 -11.66 11.88
C VAL A 477 24.95 -10.79 12.80
N VAL A 478 24.70 -10.89 14.10
CA VAL A 478 25.39 -10.15 15.17
C VAL A 478 25.74 -11.13 16.28
N PRO A 479 26.88 -11.83 16.22
CA PRO A 479 27.29 -12.74 17.30
C PRO A 479 27.53 -12.00 18.60
N PRO A 480 27.40 -12.66 19.78
CA PRO A 480 27.73 -12.06 21.06
C PRO A 480 29.20 -11.63 21.12
N MET A 481 29.46 -10.44 21.64
CA MET A 481 30.81 -9.87 21.75
C MET A 481 31.03 -9.28 23.15
N ALA A 482 32.19 -9.58 23.76
CA ALA A 482 32.56 -9.00 25.06
C ALA A 482 32.93 -7.51 24.97
N ASN A 483 33.45 -7.07 23.83
CA ASN A 483 33.75 -5.66 23.58
C ASN A 483 32.52 -4.96 23.03
N HIS A 484 31.93 -4.05 23.79
CA HIS A 484 30.70 -3.33 23.43
C HIS A 484 30.89 -2.39 22.22
N ASP A 485 32.07 -1.76 22.05
CA ASP A 485 32.36 -0.94 20.87
C ASP A 485 32.36 -1.75 19.58
N SER A 486 32.97 -2.96 19.62
CA SER A 486 32.95 -3.89 18.50
C SER A 486 31.54 -4.39 18.21
N LEU A 487 30.74 -4.67 19.25
CA LEU A 487 29.34 -5.09 19.13
C LEU A 487 28.53 -4.00 18.41
N VAL A 488 28.58 -2.74 18.90
CA VAL A 488 27.80 -1.65 18.31
C VAL A 488 28.27 -1.33 16.88
N SER A 489 29.57 -1.44 16.61
CA SER A 489 30.08 -1.28 15.23
C SER A 489 29.59 -2.39 14.29
N THR A 490 29.40 -3.62 14.79
CA THR A 490 28.85 -4.73 14.01
C THR A 490 27.36 -4.53 13.77
N ILE A 491 26.60 -4.09 14.78
CA ILE A 491 25.19 -3.73 14.66
C ILE A 491 25.01 -2.66 13.60
N ASP A 492 25.76 -1.57 13.68
CA ASP A 492 25.71 -0.50 12.70
C ASP A 492 25.90 -1.02 11.27
N ARG A 493 26.97 -1.76 11.03
CA ARG A 493 27.29 -2.27 9.69
C ARG A 493 26.27 -3.29 9.17
N GLN A 494 25.79 -4.20 10.01
CA GLN A 494 24.94 -5.32 9.60
C GLN A 494 23.46 -4.94 9.52
N LEU A 495 22.97 -4.12 10.45
CA LEU A 495 21.54 -3.82 10.58
C LEU A 495 21.17 -2.44 10.04
N LEU A 496 22.06 -1.43 10.19
CA LEU A 496 21.80 -0.06 9.76
C LEU A 496 22.57 0.33 8.48
N GLY A 497 23.35 -0.59 7.91
CA GLY A 497 24.12 -0.30 6.70
C GLY A 497 25.26 0.73 6.88
N GLY A 498 25.61 1.07 8.11
CA GLY A 498 26.61 2.08 8.45
C GLY A 498 26.04 3.49 8.68
N ALA A 499 24.72 3.61 8.82
CA ALA A 499 24.04 4.90 8.99
C ALA A 499 23.81 5.31 10.45
N MET A 500 24.37 4.56 11.42
CA MET A 500 24.22 4.90 12.84
C MET A 500 24.85 6.24 13.17
N THR A 501 24.07 7.16 13.70
CA THR A 501 24.58 8.47 14.16
C THR A 501 25.48 8.33 15.40
N PRO A 502 26.43 9.25 15.61
CA PRO A 502 27.24 9.28 16.83
C PRO A 502 26.40 9.33 18.12
N HIS A 503 25.25 10.01 18.06
CA HIS A 503 24.33 10.10 19.19
C HIS A 503 23.70 8.71 19.51
N THR A 504 23.12 8.04 18.53
CA THR A 504 22.55 6.70 18.69
C THR A 504 23.60 5.71 19.20
N ARG A 505 24.83 5.75 18.63
CA ARG A 505 25.95 4.95 19.10
C ARG A 505 26.23 5.14 20.58
N GLN A 506 26.34 6.39 21.03
CA GLN A 506 26.63 6.71 22.42
C GLN A 506 25.50 6.24 23.34
N VAL A 507 24.25 6.49 22.97
CA VAL A 507 23.10 6.03 23.74
C VAL A 507 23.11 4.51 23.93
N ILE A 508 23.35 3.75 22.87
CA ILE A 508 23.40 2.27 22.97
C ILE A 508 24.54 1.85 23.88
N LEU A 509 25.75 2.40 23.72
CA LEU A 509 26.91 2.07 24.58
C LEU A 509 26.63 2.36 26.05
N ASP A 510 26.02 3.50 26.37
CA ASP A 510 25.67 3.88 27.75
C ASP A 510 24.62 2.92 28.36
N GLN A 511 23.69 2.41 27.56
CA GLN A 511 22.65 1.49 28.01
C GLN A 511 23.17 0.07 28.28
N ILE A 512 24.21 -0.37 27.57
CA ILE A 512 24.74 -1.74 27.72
C ILE A 512 26.01 -1.82 28.58
N LYS A 513 26.59 -0.69 29.02
CA LYS A 513 27.91 -0.61 29.71
C LYS A 513 28.03 -1.55 30.93
N ASP A 514 26.95 -1.70 31.68
CA ASP A 514 26.91 -2.50 32.92
C ASP A 514 26.32 -3.90 32.71
N VAL A 515 26.03 -4.30 31.44
CA VAL A 515 25.47 -5.61 31.12
C VAL A 515 26.63 -6.61 30.91
N ALA A 516 26.86 -7.45 31.90
CA ALA A 516 27.98 -8.42 31.89
C ALA A 516 27.76 -9.59 30.92
N ASP A 517 26.53 -10.04 30.73
CA ASP A 517 26.19 -11.11 29.78
C ASP A 517 26.21 -10.58 28.34
N SER A 518 27.10 -11.13 27.52
CA SER A 518 27.29 -10.66 26.14
C SER A 518 26.09 -10.93 25.22
N GLY A 519 25.30 -11.97 25.50
CA GLY A 519 24.07 -12.28 24.75
C GLY A 519 22.96 -11.31 25.13
N ALA A 520 22.80 -10.97 26.39
CA ALA A 520 21.85 -9.98 26.87
C ALA A 520 22.21 -8.58 26.36
N ALA A 521 23.50 -8.19 26.43
CA ALA A 521 24.00 -6.92 25.90
C ALA A 521 23.69 -6.80 24.40
N ARG A 522 23.97 -7.84 23.61
CA ARG A 522 23.66 -7.91 22.19
C ARG A 522 22.16 -7.71 21.91
N ASN A 523 21.31 -8.51 22.56
CA ASN A 523 19.86 -8.47 22.30
C ASN A 523 19.30 -7.09 22.64
N PHE A 524 19.77 -6.49 23.73
CA PHE A 524 19.35 -5.16 24.11
C PHE A 524 19.84 -4.08 23.13
N ALA A 525 21.13 -4.13 22.73
CA ALA A 525 21.70 -3.21 21.76
C ALA A 525 21.01 -3.30 20.38
N VAL A 526 20.71 -4.52 19.89
CA VAL A 526 19.95 -4.75 18.66
C VAL A 526 18.55 -4.16 18.77
N GLY A 527 17.85 -4.40 19.89
CA GLY A 527 16.52 -3.83 20.12
C GLY A 527 16.53 -2.30 20.09
N LEU A 528 17.50 -1.65 20.75
CA LEU A 528 17.67 -0.20 20.72
C LEU A 528 18.01 0.34 19.33
N ALA A 529 18.86 -0.35 18.58
CA ALA A 529 19.25 0.06 17.25
C ALA A 529 18.06 0.01 16.27
N LEU A 530 17.29 -1.10 16.24
CA LEU A 530 16.11 -1.26 15.39
C LEU A 530 14.94 -0.35 15.82
N GLY A 531 14.76 -0.13 17.13
CA GLY A 531 13.73 0.78 17.65
C GLY A 531 14.13 2.25 17.61
N GLY A 532 15.39 2.56 17.30
CA GLY A 532 15.94 3.92 17.28
C GLY A 532 15.60 4.69 15.98
N PRO A 533 15.82 6.01 15.99
CA PRO A 533 15.46 6.87 14.86
C PRO A 533 16.22 6.55 13.59
N ASP A 534 17.49 6.12 13.66
CA ASP A 534 18.33 5.84 12.51
C ASP A 534 17.83 4.64 11.69
N PHE A 535 17.13 3.69 12.30
CA PHE A 535 16.50 2.58 11.59
C PHE A 535 15.09 2.90 11.09
N GLN A 536 14.36 3.75 11.81
CA GLN A 536 12.98 4.10 11.46
C GLN A 536 12.89 5.07 10.27
N ARG A 537 13.97 5.75 9.94
CA ARG A 537 14.07 6.63 8.77
C ARG A 537 14.64 5.89 7.55
N GLN A 538 14.24 6.40 6.38
CA GLN A 538 14.66 5.85 5.09
C GLN A 538 14.90 6.96 4.04
#